data_03c202f1da823dd00fd931daffe2babf
#
_entry.id   03c202f1da823dd00fd931daffe2babf
#
_cell.length_a   1.000
_cell.length_b   1.000
_cell.length_c   1.000
_cell.angle_alpha   90.00
_cell.angle_beta   90.00
_cell.angle_gamma   90.00
#
_symmetry.space_group_name_H-M   'P 1'
#
loop_
_entity.id
_entity.type
_entity.pdbx_description
1 polymer ?
#
loop_
_entity_poly.entity_id
_entity_poly.type
_entity_poly.pdbx_seq_one_letter_code
_entity_poly.pdbx_strand_id
1 'polypeptide(L)'
;MKVVIAPQARDDVAGILTWTEATFGPRTLARYAKLLATAIEQVAANPKLPGSCSRPEIAENCRTYHLFFSRKSAGRVGDRIRRPRHFLLYRVTDSGIVEIGRVLHDSMELKGHLPEEYRRSPE
;
A
#
# COMPACT_ATOMS: atom_id res chain seq x y z
N MET A 1 -9.50 -0.71 12.67
CA MET A 1 -9.79 0.71 12.35
C MET A 1 -10.42 0.79 10.97
N LYS A 2 -11.25 1.79 10.75
CA LYS A 2 -11.81 2.03 9.42
C LYS A 2 -10.71 2.42 8.44
N VAL A 3 -10.76 1.89 7.21
CA VAL A 3 -9.81 2.22 6.16
C VAL A 3 -10.52 2.89 4.99
N VAL A 4 -9.89 3.90 4.43
CA VAL A 4 -10.35 4.60 3.23
C VAL A 4 -9.21 4.55 2.20
N ILE A 5 -9.54 4.28 0.96
CA ILE A 5 -8.57 4.25 -0.14
C ILE A 5 -8.79 5.50 -0.97
N ALA A 6 -7.78 6.37 -1.01
CA ALA A 6 -7.85 7.61 -1.78
C ALA A 6 -7.98 7.32 -3.28
N PRO A 7 -8.62 8.23 -4.05
CA PRO A 7 -8.80 8.02 -5.49
C PRO A 7 -7.51 7.70 -6.25
N GLN A 8 -6.41 8.38 -5.93
CA GLN A 8 -5.11 8.10 -6.56
C GLN A 8 -4.61 6.70 -6.24
N ALA A 9 -4.81 6.23 -5.01
CA ALA A 9 -4.44 4.87 -4.61
C ALA A 9 -5.28 3.82 -5.35
N ARG A 10 -6.55 4.10 -5.57
CA ARG A 10 -7.41 3.21 -6.37
C ARG A 10 -6.93 3.11 -7.81
N ASP A 11 -6.52 4.24 -8.39
CA ASP A 11 -5.95 4.26 -9.73
C ASP A 11 -4.62 3.49 -9.78
N ASP A 12 -3.78 3.64 -8.75
CA ASP A 12 -2.54 2.88 -8.63
C ASP A 12 -2.82 1.38 -8.63
N VAL A 13 -3.77 0.92 -7.82
CA VAL A 13 -4.14 -0.49 -7.74
C VAL A 13 -4.65 -1.00 -9.08
N ALA A 14 -5.53 -0.26 -9.74
CA ALA A 14 -6.05 -0.64 -11.04
C ALA A 14 -4.95 -0.79 -12.07
N GLY A 15 -4.01 0.16 -12.11
CA GLY A 15 -2.86 0.10 -13.02
C GLY A 15 -1.92 -1.06 -12.72
N ILE A 16 -1.64 -1.31 -11.45
CA ILE A 16 -0.79 -2.44 -11.03
C ILE A 16 -1.41 -3.76 -11.46
N LEU A 17 -2.70 -3.96 -11.23
CA LEU A 17 -3.37 -5.21 -11.55
C LEU A 17 -3.49 -5.42 -13.06
N THR A 18 -3.78 -4.37 -13.81
CA THR A 18 -3.82 -4.41 -15.28
C THR A 18 -2.46 -4.82 -15.85
N TRP A 19 -1.40 -4.19 -15.36
CA TRP A 19 -0.03 -4.51 -15.80
C TRP A 19 0.36 -5.93 -15.40
N THR A 20 0.00 -6.35 -14.20
CA THR A 20 0.31 -7.69 -13.69
C THR A 20 -0.34 -8.77 -14.55
N GLU A 21 -1.61 -8.58 -14.90
CA GLU A 21 -2.31 -9.52 -15.76
C GLU A 21 -1.70 -9.60 -17.15
N ALA A 22 -1.42 -8.44 -17.75
CA ALA A 22 -0.83 -8.37 -19.09
C ALA A 22 0.56 -9.00 -19.14
N THR A 23 1.33 -8.90 -18.06
CA THR A 23 2.72 -9.37 -18.00
C THR A 23 2.83 -10.83 -17.55
N PHE A 24 2.02 -11.25 -16.56
CA PHE A 24 2.16 -12.54 -15.88
C PHE A 24 0.91 -13.41 -15.94
N GLY A 25 -0.20 -12.91 -16.44
CA GLY A 25 -1.45 -13.66 -16.61
C GLY A 25 -2.42 -13.56 -15.44
N PRO A 26 -3.63 -14.14 -15.60
CA PRO A 26 -4.71 -13.98 -14.63
C PRO A 26 -4.44 -14.63 -13.28
N ARG A 27 -3.64 -15.69 -13.23
CA ARG A 27 -3.32 -16.37 -11.99
C ARG A 27 -2.47 -15.49 -11.08
N THR A 28 -1.45 -14.83 -11.63
CA THR A 28 -0.61 -13.90 -10.90
C THR A 28 -1.40 -12.65 -10.50
N LEU A 29 -2.29 -12.17 -11.37
CA LEU A 29 -3.22 -11.09 -11.04
C LEU A 29 -4.00 -11.41 -9.76
N ALA A 30 -4.61 -12.60 -9.68
CA ALA A 30 -5.40 -13.01 -8.52
C ALA A 30 -4.56 -13.05 -7.24
N ARG A 31 -3.35 -13.56 -7.34
CA ARG A 31 -2.41 -13.62 -6.20
C ARG A 31 -1.98 -12.23 -5.74
N TYR A 32 -1.72 -11.34 -6.67
CA TYR A 32 -1.29 -9.97 -6.33
C TYR A 32 -2.44 -9.17 -5.74
N ALA A 33 -3.65 -9.33 -6.26
CA ALA A 33 -4.84 -8.70 -5.70
C ALA A 33 -5.08 -9.14 -4.26
N LYS A 34 -4.90 -10.43 -3.96
CA LYS A 34 -5.02 -10.96 -2.61
C LYS A 34 -3.95 -10.39 -1.69
N LEU A 35 -2.72 -10.27 -2.17
CA LEU A 35 -1.63 -9.68 -1.41
C LEU A 35 -1.92 -8.23 -1.04
N LEU A 36 -2.38 -7.44 -2.00
CA LEU A 36 -2.78 -6.05 -1.75
C LEU A 36 -3.89 -5.94 -0.72
N ALA A 37 -4.94 -6.74 -0.87
CA ALA A 37 -6.07 -6.75 0.07
C ALA A 37 -5.61 -7.13 1.48
N THR A 38 -4.76 -8.16 1.61
CA THR A 38 -4.24 -8.61 2.89
C THR A 38 -3.41 -7.52 3.57
N ALA A 39 -2.53 -6.86 2.83
CA ALA A 39 -1.69 -5.79 3.36
C ALA A 39 -2.55 -4.62 3.86
N ILE A 40 -3.56 -4.22 3.09
CA ILE A 40 -4.47 -3.15 3.48
C ILE A 40 -5.23 -3.51 4.75
N GLU A 41 -5.73 -4.74 4.86
CA GLU A 41 -6.41 -5.22 6.06
C GLU A 41 -5.50 -5.21 7.28
N GLN A 42 -4.25 -5.63 7.13
CA GLN A 42 -3.29 -5.68 8.23
C GLN A 42 -2.90 -4.28 8.70
N VAL A 43 -2.69 -3.35 7.77
CA VAL A 43 -2.44 -1.94 8.09
C VAL A 43 -3.64 -1.30 8.78
N ALA A 44 -4.86 -1.61 8.32
CA ALA A 44 -6.08 -1.11 8.94
C ALA A 44 -6.26 -1.63 10.36
N ALA A 45 -5.89 -2.88 10.62
CA ALA A 45 -5.97 -3.48 11.95
C ALA A 45 -4.93 -2.89 12.91
N ASN A 46 -3.71 -2.62 12.41
CA ASN A 46 -2.63 -2.05 13.21
C ASN A 46 -1.71 -1.20 12.33
N PRO A 47 -1.92 0.13 12.28
CA PRO A 47 -1.10 1.00 11.42
C PRO A 47 0.39 0.99 11.75
N LYS A 48 0.75 0.64 12.98
CA LYS A 48 2.15 0.55 13.43
C LYS A 48 2.68 -0.88 13.43
N LEU A 49 2.11 -1.75 12.58
CA LEU A 49 2.50 -3.16 12.54
C LEU A 49 4.00 -3.33 12.21
N PRO A 50 4.60 -4.47 12.59
CA PRO A 50 6.00 -4.76 12.24
C PRO A 50 6.21 -4.69 10.72
N GLY A 51 7.29 -4.04 10.31
CA GLY A 51 7.59 -3.79 8.91
C GLY A 51 7.14 -2.43 8.42
N SER A 52 6.24 -1.76 9.14
CA SER A 52 5.88 -0.38 8.80
C SER A 52 6.96 0.60 9.27
N CYS A 53 7.13 1.67 8.52
CA CYS A 53 8.09 2.72 8.82
C CYS A 53 7.40 4.07 8.93
N SER A 54 7.67 4.78 10.03
CA SER A 54 7.24 6.16 10.17
C SER A 54 7.99 7.05 9.17
N ARG A 55 7.28 7.99 8.55
CA ARG A 55 7.84 8.92 7.56
C ARG A 55 7.49 10.36 7.90
N PRO A 56 7.94 10.87 9.06
CA PRO A 56 7.61 12.25 9.46
C PRO A 56 8.19 13.30 8.51
N GLU A 57 9.28 12.98 7.79
CA GLU A 57 9.87 13.85 6.77
C GLU A 57 8.97 14.07 5.56
N ILE A 58 7.97 13.21 5.37
CA ILE A 58 7.02 13.31 4.26
C ILE A 58 5.77 14.06 4.70
N ALA A 59 5.16 13.62 5.78
CA ALA A 59 3.97 14.25 6.34
C ALA A 59 3.74 13.72 7.75
N GLU A 60 3.01 14.49 8.54
CA GLU A 60 2.64 14.09 9.90
C GLU A 60 1.77 12.82 9.86
N ASN A 61 2.06 11.89 10.74
CA ASN A 61 1.36 10.60 10.86
C ASN A 61 1.43 9.72 9.60
N CYS A 62 2.36 10.01 8.69
CA CYS A 62 2.56 9.25 7.47
C CYS A 62 3.47 8.05 7.73
N ARG A 63 3.11 6.91 7.13
CA ARG A 63 3.87 5.67 7.24
C ARG A 63 3.92 4.97 5.89
N THR A 64 4.90 4.09 5.72
CA THR A 64 4.99 3.19 4.57
C THR A 64 5.04 1.76 5.04
N TYR A 65 4.48 0.85 4.21
CA TYR A 65 4.48 -0.57 4.49
C TYR A 65 4.63 -1.33 3.18
N HIS A 66 5.74 -2.06 3.02
CA HIS A 66 6.01 -2.84 1.82
C HIS A 66 5.18 -4.13 1.83
N LEU A 67 4.64 -4.51 0.67
CA LEU A 67 3.81 -5.71 0.53
C LEU A 67 4.56 -7.01 0.88
N PHE A 68 5.88 -6.98 0.80
CA PHE A 68 6.73 -8.11 1.17
C PHE A 68 6.38 -8.68 2.55
N PHE A 69 6.06 -7.82 3.50
CA PHE A 69 5.78 -8.24 4.87
C PHE A 69 4.44 -8.94 5.04
N SER A 70 3.55 -8.87 4.05
CA SER A 70 2.25 -9.54 4.08
C SER A 70 2.20 -10.81 3.21
N ARG A 71 3.28 -11.14 2.50
CA ARG A 71 3.26 -12.26 1.54
C ARG A 71 2.93 -13.61 2.17
N LYS A 72 3.39 -13.86 3.40
CA LYS A 72 3.12 -15.12 4.10
C LYS A 72 1.68 -15.23 4.56
N SER A 73 1.06 -14.11 4.92
CA SER A 73 -0.33 -14.07 5.35
C SER A 73 -1.30 -14.13 4.17
N ALA A 74 -0.85 -13.74 2.98
CA ALA A 74 -1.70 -13.65 1.80
C ALA A 74 -1.86 -14.96 1.03
N GLY A 75 -1.04 -15.98 1.30
CA GLY A 75 -1.13 -17.20 0.53
C GLY A 75 -0.29 -18.35 1.10
N ARG A 76 -0.61 -19.55 0.63
CA ARG A 76 0.16 -20.76 0.94
C ARG A 76 1.49 -20.73 0.19
N VAL A 77 2.45 -21.57 0.62
CA VAL A 77 3.80 -21.60 0.10
C VAL A 77 3.87 -21.63 -1.44
N GLY A 78 3.04 -22.41 -2.10
CA GLY A 78 3.03 -22.50 -3.57
C GLY A 78 2.34 -21.35 -4.29
N ASP A 79 1.60 -20.52 -3.56
CA ASP A 79 0.76 -19.46 -4.14
C ASP A 79 1.23 -18.04 -3.78
N ARG A 80 2.37 -17.91 -3.15
CA ARG A 80 2.88 -16.61 -2.72
C ARG A 80 3.55 -15.86 -3.87
N ILE A 81 3.38 -14.55 -3.88
CA ILE A 81 4.23 -13.65 -4.66
C ILE A 81 5.56 -13.56 -3.92
N ARG A 82 6.64 -14.01 -4.53
CA ARG A 82 7.96 -14.06 -3.88
C ARG A 82 8.58 -12.69 -3.68
N ARG A 83 8.46 -11.83 -4.68
CA ARG A 83 9.12 -10.51 -4.71
C ARG A 83 8.15 -9.43 -5.12
N PRO A 84 7.19 -9.09 -4.24
CA PRO A 84 6.34 -7.94 -4.51
C PRO A 84 7.20 -6.67 -4.59
N ARG A 85 6.84 -5.75 -5.47
CA ARG A 85 7.63 -4.55 -5.74
C ARG A 85 6.89 -3.26 -5.40
N HIS A 86 5.88 -3.35 -4.55
CA HIS A 86 5.05 -2.19 -4.20
C HIS A 86 4.97 -2.01 -2.70
N PHE A 87 4.73 -0.76 -2.30
CA PHE A 87 4.47 -0.43 -0.91
C PHE A 87 3.25 0.49 -0.80
N LEU A 88 2.62 0.46 0.37
CA LEU A 88 1.51 1.34 0.72
C LEU A 88 2.07 2.59 1.38
N LEU A 89 1.61 3.76 0.93
CA LEU A 89 1.80 5.02 1.61
C LEU A 89 0.47 5.37 2.26
N TYR A 90 0.45 5.53 3.58
CA TYR A 90 -0.79 5.74 4.33
C TYR A 90 -0.56 6.66 5.52
N ARG A 91 -1.64 7.14 6.08
CA ARG A 91 -1.62 7.91 7.33
C ARG A 91 -2.85 7.59 8.16
N VAL A 92 -2.77 7.89 9.46
CA VAL A 92 -3.91 7.83 10.35
C VAL A 92 -4.41 9.25 10.54
N THR A 93 -5.68 9.47 10.24
CA THR A 93 -6.29 10.80 10.40
C THR A 93 -6.61 11.08 11.88
N ASP A 94 -6.92 12.32 12.21
CA ASP A 94 -7.27 12.72 13.57
C ASP A 94 -8.51 11.99 14.07
N SER A 95 -9.41 11.60 13.17
CA SER A 95 -10.60 10.81 13.50
C SER A 95 -10.33 9.30 13.64
N GLY A 96 -9.07 8.87 13.51
CA GLY A 96 -8.72 7.45 13.68
C GLY A 96 -8.98 6.60 12.45
N ILE A 97 -9.07 7.20 11.27
CA ILE A 97 -9.23 6.48 10.01
C ILE A 97 -7.87 6.27 9.36
N VAL A 98 -7.61 5.04 8.89
CA VAL A 98 -6.44 4.75 8.08
C VAL A 98 -6.75 5.13 6.63
N GLU A 99 -5.98 6.04 6.08
CA GLU A 99 -6.15 6.50 4.70
C GLU A 99 -4.97 6.00 3.86
N ILE A 100 -5.26 5.12 2.90
CA ILE A 100 -4.26 4.66 1.93
C ILE A 100 -4.18 5.73 0.84
N GLY A 101 -3.08 6.47 0.81
CA GLY A 101 -2.90 7.60 -0.10
C GLY A 101 -2.37 7.22 -1.46
N ARG A 102 -1.39 6.31 -1.50
CA ARG A 102 -0.79 5.81 -2.75
C ARG A 102 -0.39 4.35 -2.59
N VAL A 103 -0.30 3.65 -3.72
CA VAL A 103 0.37 2.35 -3.81
C VAL A 103 1.43 2.50 -4.88
N LEU A 104 2.70 2.46 -4.48
CA LEU A 104 3.81 2.85 -5.33
C LEU A 104 4.80 1.71 -5.54
N HIS A 105 5.43 1.69 -6.71
CA HIS A 105 6.55 0.78 -6.99
C HIS A 105 7.76 1.22 -6.16
N ASP A 106 8.51 0.27 -5.62
CA ASP A 106 9.62 0.56 -4.71
C ASP A 106 10.83 1.23 -5.38
N SER A 107 10.85 1.30 -6.72
CA SER A 107 11.85 2.06 -7.45
C SER A 107 11.50 3.54 -7.65
N MET A 108 10.27 3.94 -7.28
CA MET A 108 9.82 5.33 -7.45
C MET A 108 10.33 6.22 -6.32
N GLU A 109 10.66 7.48 -6.67
CA GLU A 109 10.94 8.50 -5.67
C GLU A 109 9.65 8.91 -4.98
N LEU A 110 9.63 8.73 -3.67
CA LEU A 110 8.44 8.99 -2.87
C LEU A 110 7.97 10.44 -2.96
N LYS A 111 8.89 11.39 -2.91
CA LYS A 111 8.58 12.83 -2.93
C LYS A 111 7.84 13.27 -4.20
N GLY A 112 8.12 12.65 -5.34
CA GLY A 112 7.46 12.98 -6.61
C GLY A 112 6.06 12.40 -6.76
N HIS A 113 5.63 11.55 -5.83
CA HIS A 113 4.39 10.78 -5.94
C HIS A 113 3.45 10.93 -4.75
N LEU A 114 3.66 11.96 -3.94
CA LEU A 114 2.82 12.18 -2.75
C LEU A 114 1.39 12.57 -3.15
N PRO A 115 0.38 12.08 -2.43
CA PRO A 115 -0.98 12.61 -2.57
C PRO A 115 -0.98 14.12 -2.31
N GLU A 116 -1.83 14.84 -3.00
CA GLU A 116 -1.93 16.28 -2.84
C GLU A 116 -2.21 16.67 -1.37
N GLU A 117 -3.04 15.91 -0.70
CA GLU A 117 -3.41 16.13 0.70
C GLU A 117 -2.19 16.06 1.63
N TYR A 118 -1.18 15.26 1.27
CA TYR A 118 0.04 15.09 2.08
C TYR A 118 1.00 16.26 1.90
N ARG A 119 0.85 17.03 0.84
CA ARG A 119 1.70 18.21 0.56
C ARG A 119 1.22 19.47 1.28
N ARG A 120 -0.01 19.46 1.76
CA ARG A 120 -0.56 20.59 2.48
C ARG A 120 0.02 20.61 3.89
N SER A 121 0.83 21.63 4.16
CA SER A 121 1.29 21.87 5.52
C SER A 121 0.11 22.37 6.35
N PRO A 122 -0.13 21.80 7.54
CA PRO A 122 -1.03 22.43 8.50
C PRO A 122 -0.36 23.74 8.95
N GLU A 123 -0.95 24.83 8.62
CA GLU A 123 -0.47 26.12 9.10
C GLU A 123 -1.15 26.50 10.41
#